data_937b3ea1a20e825048f4b5f66816c33a
#
_entry.id   937b3ea1a20e825048f4b5f66816c33a
#
_cell.length_a   1.000
_cell.length_b   1.000
_cell.length_c   1.000
_cell.angle_alpha   90.00
_cell.angle_beta   90.00
_cell.angle_gamma   90.00
#
_symmetry.space_group_name_H-M   'P 1'
#
loop_
_entity.id
_entity.type
_entity.pdbx_description
1 polymer ?
#
loop_
_entity_poly.entity_id
_entity_poly.type
_entity_poly.pdbx_seq_one_letter_code
_entity_poly.pdbx_strand_id
1 'polypeptide(L)'
;MKLSLIWAPLGLAAAVLLAAPFSAQAQIVRSTDAPNYNYIGIGGGDDGFAVNSKFSIMDNLSIRPEVSTDFDFDDGEDVSYLVPITYDFNAIGMQNAMLNPFLGAGVSGDIGDDSDVEFALVAGADYRFANKYVANGSVNYAPFADDDEVGFTLGLGYLF
;
A
#
# COMPACT_ATOMS: atom_id res chain seq x y z
N MET A 1 3.94 -7.18 32.59
CA MET A 1 4.87 -6.52 31.68
C MET A 1 4.94 -7.33 30.39
N LYS A 2 4.13 -6.96 29.39
CA LYS A 2 4.08 -7.63 28.06
C LYS A 2 4.56 -6.61 27.02
N LEU A 3 5.86 -6.57 26.78
CA LEU A 3 6.53 -5.62 25.88
C LEU A 3 7.16 -6.30 24.66
N SER A 4 6.63 -7.42 24.19
CA SER A 4 7.34 -8.23 23.18
C SER A 4 6.63 -8.46 21.85
N LEU A 5 5.47 -7.79 21.58
CA LEU A 5 4.71 -8.11 20.38
C LEU A 5 4.65 -6.99 19.32
N ILE A 6 5.15 -5.80 19.62
CA ILE A 6 5.02 -4.62 18.74
C ILE A 6 6.07 -4.58 17.60
N TRP A 7 7.13 -5.38 17.69
CA TRP A 7 8.23 -5.33 16.72
C TRP A 7 8.13 -6.34 15.55
N ALA A 8 7.25 -7.31 15.64
CA ALA A 8 7.15 -8.36 14.64
C ALA A 8 6.62 -7.90 13.27
N PRO A 9 5.55 -7.08 13.17
CA PRO A 9 5.04 -6.65 11.87
C PRO A 9 5.94 -5.65 11.15
N LEU A 10 6.60 -4.74 11.89
CA LEU A 10 7.57 -3.80 11.29
C LEU A 10 8.80 -4.52 10.72
N GLY A 11 9.20 -5.62 11.34
CA GLY A 11 10.29 -6.46 10.85
C GLY A 11 9.95 -7.19 9.55
N LEU A 12 8.69 -7.60 9.37
CA LEU A 12 8.25 -8.30 8.17
C LEU A 12 8.12 -7.35 6.96
N ALA A 13 7.60 -6.15 7.16
CA ALA A 13 7.50 -5.14 6.11
C ALA A 13 8.89 -4.67 5.64
N ALA A 14 9.83 -4.49 6.56
CA ALA A 14 11.22 -4.18 6.23
C ALA A 14 11.93 -5.35 5.54
N ALA A 15 11.60 -6.60 5.88
CA ALA A 15 12.20 -7.79 5.27
C ALA A 15 11.72 -8.01 3.82
N VAL A 16 10.48 -7.68 3.49
CA VAL A 16 9.96 -7.75 2.11
C VAL A 16 10.64 -6.71 1.22
N LEU A 17 10.95 -5.52 1.73
CA LEU A 17 11.70 -4.51 1.00
C LEU A 17 13.19 -4.87 0.83
N LEU A 18 13.76 -5.68 1.74
CA LEU A 18 15.17 -6.10 1.71
C LEU A 18 15.37 -7.45 1.02
N ALA A 19 14.34 -8.27 0.86
CA ALA A 19 14.42 -9.59 0.23
C ALA A 19 14.30 -9.56 -1.30
N ALA A 20 14.15 -8.39 -1.93
CA ALA A 20 14.37 -8.28 -3.36
C ALA A 20 15.82 -8.74 -3.64
N PRO A 21 16.06 -9.71 -4.55
CA PRO A 21 17.41 -10.16 -4.87
C PRO A 21 18.16 -9.01 -5.54
N PHE A 22 18.89 -8.25 -4.76
CA PHE A 22 19.88 -7.32 -5.28
C PHE A 22 21.01 -8.15 -5.90
N SER A 23 20.82 -8.59 -7.13
CA SER A 23 21.93 -9.07 -7.93
C SER A 23 22.92 -7.92 -8.06
N ALA A 24 24.08 -8.05 -7.46
CA ALA A 24 25.06 -7.00 -7.21
C ALA A 24 25.72 -6.41 -8.48
N GLN A 25 25.12 -6.53 -9.66
CA GLN A 25 25.63 -6.00 -10.93
C GLN A 25 24.56 -5.32 -11.81
N ALA A 26 23.37 -5.11 -11.33
CA ALA A 26 22.40 -4.34 -12.09
C ALA A 26 22.67 -2.85 -11.90
N GLN A 27 22.91 -2.14 -12.99
CA GLN A 27 22.93 -0.69 -12.96
C GLN A 27 21.57 -0.19 -12.47
N ILE A 28 21.55 0.39 -11.29
CA ILE A 28 20.36 1.07 -10.76
C ILE A 28 20.14 2.30 -11.64
N VAL A 29 19.22 2.21 -12.58
CA VAL A 29 18.76 3.35 -13.35
C VAL A 29 17.74 4.07 -12.47
N ARG A 30 18.10 5.24 -11.96
CA ARG A 30 17.13 6.15 -11.35
C ARG A 30 16.42 6.87 -12.49
N SER A 31 15.14 6.63 -12.64
CA SER A 31 14.32 7.50 -13.47
C SER A 31 14.25 8.87 -12.83
N THR A 32 14.55 9.90 -13.59
CA THR A 32 14.36 11.30 -13.15
C THR A 32 12.94 11.78 -13.40
N ASP A 33 12.14 10.96 -14.11
CA ASP A 33 10.76 11.30 -14.40
C ASP A 33 9.87 10.98 -13.18
N ALA A 34 8.96 11.89 -12.88
CA ALA A 34 7.97 11.70 -11.84
C ALA A 34 7.13 10.45 -12.13
N PRO A 35 6.74 9.67 -11.11
CA PRO A 35 6.00 8.42 -11.28
C PRO A 35 4.52 8.66 -11.61
N ASN A 36 4.25 9.36 -12.72
CA ASN A 36 2.92 9.68 -13.21
C ASN A 36 2.31 8.47 -13.93
N TYR A 37 1.64 7.62 -13.19
CA TYR A 37 0.85 6.51 -13.72
C TYR A 37 -0.37 6.28 -12.84
N ASN A 38 -1.41 5.76 -13.45
CA ASN A 38 -2.63 5.38 -12.76
C ASN A 38 -2.83 3.87 -12.87
N TYR A 39 -3.45 3.28 -11.86
CA TYR A 39 -3.88 1.89 -11.93
C TYR A 39 -5.15 1.65 -11.14
N ILE A 40 -5.83 0.57 -11.47
CA ILE A 40 -6.84 -0.08 -10.65
C ILE A 40 -6.42 -1.52 -10.42
N GLY A 41 -6.61 -2.02 -9.21
CA GLY A 41 -6.14 -3.34 -8.82
C GLY A 41 -7.06 -4.04 -7.83
N ILE A 42 -6.75 -5.30 -7.64
CA ILE A 42 -7.36 -6.16 -6.63
C ILE A 42 -6.24 -6.77 -5.79
N GLY A 43 -6.55 -7.05 -4.55
CA GLY A 43 -5.57 -7.59 -3.62
C GLY A 43 -6.21 -8.21 -2.39
N GLY A 44 -5.43 -8.35 -1.37
CA GLY A 44 -5.87 -8.78 -0.06
C GLY A 44 -4.84 -8.47 0.99
N GLY A 45 -5.28 -8.45 2.22
CA GLY A 45 -4.49 -8.14 3.40
C GLY A 45 -5.11 -8.71 4.65
N ASP A 46 -4.84 -8.07 5.76
CA ASP A 46 -5.44 -8.39 7.04
C ASP A 46 -6.95 -8.14 7.07
N ASP A 47 -7.44 -7.12 6.34
CA ASP A 47 -8.87 -6.80 6.19
C ASP A 47 -9.55 -7.61 5.06
N GLY A 48 -8.99 -8.74 4.65
CA GLY A 48 -9.57 -9.62 3.65
C GLY A 48 -9.27 -9.22 2.20
N PHE A 49 -10.31 -9.22 1.34
CA PHE A 49 -10.19 -8.86 -0.07
C PHE A 49 -10.21 -7.34 -0.24
N ALA A 50 -9.31 -6.81 -1.07
CA ALA A 50 -9.22 -5.38 -1.33
C ALA A 50 -9.33 -5.04 -2.81
N VAL A 51 -9.98 -3.91 -3.10
CA VAL A 51 -9.90 -3.21 -4.38
C VAL A 51 -9.14 -1.93 -4.14
N ASN A 52 -8.02 -1.76 -4.82
CA ASN A 52 -7.16 -0.61 -4.66
C ASN A 52 -6.91 0.12 -5.99
N SER A 53 -6.56 1.37 -5.90
CA SER A 53 -6.25 2.18 -7.08
C SER A 53 -5.25 3.28 -6.74
N LYS A 54 -4.65 3.83 -7.78
CA LYS A 54 -3.79 5.00 -7.70
C LYS A 54 -4.17 5.99 -8.81
N PHE A 55 -4.32 7.24 -8.42
CA PHE A 55 -4.52 8.35 -9.33
C PHE A 55 -3.46 9.43 -9.06
N SER A 56 -2.62 9.70 -10.03
CA SER A 56 -1.65 10.79 -9.95
C SER A 56 -2.38 12.14 -10.02
N ILE A 57 -2.16 12.99 -9.03
CA ILE A 57 -2.77 14.33 -8.94
C ILE A 57 -1.79 15.39 -9.45
N MET A 58 -0.53 15.22 -9.11
CA MET A 58 0.59 16.10 -9.48
C MET A 58 1.86 15.25 -9.61
N ASP A 59 2.94 15.87 -10.05
CA ASP A 59 4.26 15.22 -10.04
C ASP A 59 4.60 14.73 -8.62
N ASN A 60 4.89 13.43 -8.52
CA ASN A 60 5.19 12.77 -7.25
C ASN A 60 4.08 12.79 -6.19
N LEU A 61 2.84 13.17 -6.54
CA LEU A 61 1.72 13.19 -5.60
C LEU A 61 0.53 12.41 -6.17
N SER A 62 0.01 11.48 -5.37
CA SER A 62 -1.10 10.62 -5.76
C SER A 62 -2.14 10.50 -4.65
N ILE A 63 -3.37 10.18 -5.04
CA ILE A 63 -4.40 9.66 -4.13
C ILE A 63 -4.54 8.16 -4.38
N ARG A 64 -4.69 7.36 -3.30
CA ARG A 64 -4.72 5.89 -3.38
C ARG A 64 -5.92 5.32 -2.63
N PRO A 65 -7.15 5.48 -3.16
CA PRO A 65 -8.31 4.90 -2.53
C PRO A 65 -8.24 3.37 -2.56
N GLU A 66 -8.59 2.77 -1.43
CA GLU A 66 -8.71 1.34 -1.21
C GLU A 66 -10.00 1.05 -0.47
N VAL A 67 -10.68 -0.02 -0.83
CA VAL A 67 -11.83 -0.56 -0.12
C VAL A 67 -11.56 -2.04 0.08
N SER A 68 -11.70 -2.50 1.31
CA SER A 68 -11.51 -3.90 1.70
C SER A 68 -12.75 -4.47 2.38
N THR A 69 -12.89 -5.77 2.32
CA THR A 69 -13.96 -6.50 2.98
C THR A 69 -13.48 -7.90 3.35
N ASP A 70 -13.75 -8.31 4.57
CA ASP A 70 -13.66 -9.71 4.93
C ASP A 70 -14.97 -10.38 4.51
N PHE A 71 -14.90 -11.40 3.70
CA PHE A 71 -16.09 -12.17 3.26
C PHE A 71 -16.61 -13.09 4.37
N ASP A 72 -16.74 -12.60 5.61
CA ASP A 72 -17.35 -13.39 6.69
C ASP A 72 -18.87 -13.21 6.64
N PHE A 73 -19.53 -14.12 5.94
CA PHE A 73 -20.97 -14.06 5.64
C PHE A 73 -21.88 -14.36 6.86
N ASP A 74 -21.29 -14.64 8.02
CA ASP A 74 -22.08 -15.09 9.19
C ASP A 74 -22.50 -13.96 10.14
N ASP A 75 -21.80 -12.82 10.20
CA ASP A 75 -22.07 -11.75 11.19
C ASP A 75 -22.24 -10.32 10.60
N GLY A 76 -22.36 -10.19 9.30
CA GLY A 76 -22.40 -8.89 8.61
C GLY A 76 -21.06 -8.59 7.93
N GLU A 77 -21.14 -8.01 6.74
CA GLU A 77 -19.97 -7.62 5.97
C GLU A 77 -19.38 -6.34 6.56
N ASP A 78 -18.19 -6.41 7.14
CA ASP A 78 -17.41 -5.23 7.47
C ASP A 78 -16.70 -4.74 6.21
N VAL A 79 -17.00 -3.52 5.82
CA VAL A 79 -16.36 -2.85 4.69
C VAL A 79 -15.51 -1.74 5.22
N SER A 80 -14.20 -1.86 5.04
CA SER A 80 -13.24 -0.85 5.44
C SER A 80 -12.79 -0.02 4.24
N TYR A 81 -12.42 1.21 4.46
CA TYR A 81 -11.86 2.08 3.43
C TYR A 81 -10.61 2.79 3.93
N LEU A 82 -9.71 3.09 2.98
CA LEU A 82 -8.49 3.86 3.21
C LEU A 82 -8.29 4.82 2.03
N VAL A 83 -8.16 6.11 2.31
CA VAL A 83 -7.97 7.15 1.28
C VAL A 83 -6.79 8.04 1.64
N PRO A 84 -5.55 7.62 1.35
CA PRO A 84 -4.36 8.41 1.58
C PRO A 84 -4.00 9.29 0.38
N ILE A 85 -3.35 10.41 0.68
CA ILE A 85 -2.53 11.16 -0.26
C ILE A 85 -1.08 10.76 -0.02
N THR A 86 -0.39 10.33 -1.09
CA THR A 86 0.97 9.82 -0.99
C THR A 86 1.94 10.64 -1.83
N TYR A 87 3.15 10.79 -1.30
CA TYR A 87 4.31 11.21 -2.08
C TYR A 87 4.98 9.98 -2.68
N ASP A 88 5.05 9.95 -4.00
CA ASP A 88 5.65 8.85 -4.76
C ASP A 88 7.11 9.20 -5.07
N PHE A 89 8.03 8.40 -4.57
CA PHE A 89 9.45 8.57 -4.86
C PHE A 89 9.79 8.11 -6.27
N ASN A 90 10.82 8.70 -6.84
CA ASN A 90 11.29 8.32 -8.17
C ASN A 90 11.65 6.84 -8.22
N ALA A 91 11.35 6.22 -9.36
CA ALA A 91 11.55 4.79 -9.54
C ALA A 91 13.01 4.38 -9.35
N ILE A 92 13.17 3.26 -8.69
CA ILE A 92 14.43 2.52 -8.61
C ILE A 92 14.23 1.28 -9.48
N GLY A 93 15.00 1.12 -10.55
CA GLY A 93 14.67 0.03 -11.46
C GLY A 93 15.79 -0.55 -12.26
N MET A 94 15.49 -1.71 -12.85
CA MET A 94 16.26 -2.44 -13.84
C MET A 94 15.44 -2.48 -15.12
N GLN A 95 16.08 -2.52 -16.25
CA GLN A 95 15.62 -2.35 -17.64
C GLN A 95 14.14 -2.62 -17.99
N ASN A 96 13.43 -3.49 -17.26
CA ASN A 96 12.03 -3.84 -17.54
C ASN A 96 11.14 -3.88 -16.29
N ALA A 97 11.64 -3.44 -15.15
CA ALA A 97 10.90 -3.48 -13.89
C ALA A 97 11.27 -2.27 -13.02
N MET A 98 10.27 -1.55 -12.56
CA MET A 98 10.46 -0.33 -11.81
C MET A 98 9.77 -0.43 -10.45
N LEU A 99 10.51 -0.20 -9.39
CA LEU A 99 10.00 -0.09 -8.03
C LEU A 99 9.82 1.38 -7.66
N ASN A 100 8.61 1.77 -7.35
CA ASN A 100 8.25 3.12 -6.90
C ASN A 100 7.83 3.07 -5.43
N PRO A 101 8.70 3.41 -4.48
CA PRO A 101 8.31 3.58 -3.09
C PRO A 101 7.37 4.76 -2.93
N PHE A 102 6.51 4.71 -1.92
CA PHE A 102 5.64 5.82 -1.56
C PHE A 102 5.46 5.92 -0.05
N LEU A 103 5.12 7.12 0.40
CA LEU A 103 4.79 7.42 1.79
C LEU A 103 3.67 8.46 1.81
N GLY A 104 2.71 8.30 2.70
CA GLY A 104 1.60 9.24 2.77
C GLY A 104 0.82 9.18 4.05
N ALA A 105 -0.25 9.96 4.05
CA ALA A 105 -1.21 10.01 5.13
C ALA A 105 -2.61 10.23 4.57
N GLY A 106 -3.62 9.79 5.30
CA GLY A 106 -5.01 9.91 4.89
C GLY A 106 -5.98 9.58 6.00
N VAL A 107 -7.14 9.14 5.57
CA VAL A 107 -8.21 8.71 6.46
C VAL A 107 -8.54 7.25 6.15
N SER A 108 -8.78 6.49 7.20
CA SER A 108 -9.32 5.13 7.17
C SER A 108 -10.58 5.07 8.00
N GLY A 109 -11.35 4.01 7.84
CA GLY A 109 -12.52 3.76 8.66
C GLY A 109 -13.37 2.65 8.09
N ASP A 110 -14.42 2.33 8.83
CA ASP A 110 -15.38 1.29 8.49
C ASP A 110 -16.70 1.89 8.00
N ILE A 111 -17.36 1.17 7.11
CA ILE A 111 -18.70 1.50 6.62
C ILE A 111 -19.69 0.55 7.30
N GLY A 112 -20.44 1.04 8.28
CA GLY A 112 -21.39 0.23 9.05
C GLY A 112 -22.10 1.06 10.10
N ASP A 113 -22.76 0.39 11.03
CA ASP A 113 -23.55 1.03 12.09
C ASP A 113 -22.68 1.81 13.11
N ASP A 114 -21.40 1.43 13.25
CA ASP A 114 -20.39 2.08 14.10
C ASP A 114 -19.26 2.65 13.21
N SER A 115 -19.59 3.56 12.29
CA SER A 115 -18.63 4.14 11.37
C SER A 115 -17.67 5.10 12.08
N ASP A 116 -16.44 4.68 12.26
CA ASP A 116 -15.35 5.51 12.75
C ASP A 116 -14.48 6.01 11.60
N VAL A 117 -13.97 7.23 11.74
CA VAL A 117 -13.03 7.82 10.78
C VAL A 117 -11.74 8.13 11.53
N GLU A 118 -10.67 7.53 11.09
CA GLU A 118 -9.38 7.61 11.73
C GLU A 118 -8.31 8.20 10.79
N PHE A 119 -7.30 8.79 11.39
CA PHE A 119 -6.12 9.21 10.66
C PHE A 119 -5.20 8.02 10.45
N ALA A 120 -4.74 7.81 9.20
CA ALA A 120 -3.84 6.74 8.85
C ALA A 120 -2.55 7.26 8.20
N LEU A 121 -1.43 6.65 8.58
CA LEU A 121 -0.16 6.77 7.88
C LEU A 121 0.01 5.56 6.97
N VAL A 122 0.51 5.76 5.75
CA VAL A 122 0.68 4.70 4.77
C VAL A 122 2.08 4.74 4.18
N ALA A 123 2.72 3.59 4.09
CA ALA A 123 3.99 3.42 3.39
C ALA A 123 3.93 2.16 2.52
N GLY A 124 4.56 2.19 1.37
CA GLY A 124 4.55 1.03 0.48
C GLY A 124 5.40 1.19 -0.76
N ALA A 125 5.20 0.28 -1.69
CA ALA A 125 5.87 0.33 -2.99
C ALA A 125 5.01 -0.30 -4.08
N ASP A 126 5.12 0.28 -5.28
CA ASP A 126 4.57 -0.26 -6.52
C ASP A 126 5.70 -0.86 -7.35
N TYR A 127 5.57 -2.10 -7.76
CA TYR A 127 6.46 -2.78 -8.68
C TYR A 127 5.78 -2.89 -10.04
N ARG A 128 6.22 -2.06 -10.99
CA ARG A 128 5.68 -2.06 -12.36
C ARG A 128 6.43 -3.05 -13.23
N PHE A 129 5.71 -3.93 -13.91
CA PHE A 129 6.26 -4.93 -14.82
C PHE A 129 5.39 -5.09 -16.07
N ALA A 130 5.99 -5.63 -17.13
CA ALA A 130 5.30 -5.91 -18.40
C ALA A 130 4.53 -4.72 -19.01
N ASN A 131 4.92 -3.48 -18.69
CA ASN A 131 4.37 -2.21 -19.20
C ASN A 131 2.87 -1.94 -18.88
N LYS A 132 2.14 -2.91 -18.35
CA LYS A 132 0.69 -2.80 -18.10
C LYS A 132 0.27 -3.25 -16.72
N TYR A 133 1.17 -3.84 -15.96
CA TYR A 133 0.84 -4.42 -14.67
C TYR A 133 1.68 -3.81 -13.55
N VAL A 134 1.08 -3.73 -12.40
CA VAL A 134 1.72 -3.31 -11.17
C VAL A 134 1.40 -4.33 -10.07
N ALA A 135 2.43 -4.80 -9.37
CA ALA A 135 2.25 -5.41 -8.07
C ALA A 135 2.44 -4.31 -7.03
N ASN A 136 1.53 -4.17 -6.11
CA ASN A 136 1.59 -3.16 -5.07
C ASN A 136 1.61 -3.81 -3.69
N GLY A 137 2.23 -3.14 -2.74
CA GLY A 137 2.21 -3.52 -1.34
C GLY A 137 2.28 -2.30 -0.46
N SER A 138 1.44 -2.27 0.57
CA SER A 138 1.39 -1.18 1.54
C SER A 138 1.23 -1.69 2.96
N VAL A 139 1.67 -0.87 3.89
CA VAL A 139 1.40 -0.98 5.31
C VAL A 139 0.75 0.33 5.73
N ASN A 140 -0.34 0.25 6.46
CA ASN A 140 -1.03 1.37 7.08
C ASN A 140 -0.91 1.29 8.59
N TYR A 141 -0.91 2.44 9.23
CA TYR A 141 -0.85 2.58 10.67
C TYR A 141 -1.78 3.69 11.12
N ALA A 142 -2.73 3.37 11.98
CA ALA A 142 -3.67 4.31 12.60
C ALA A 142 -3.23 4.59 14.05
N PRO A 143 -2.47 5.68 14.30
CA PRO A 143 -1.87 5.94 15.62
C PRO A 143 -2.86 6.43 16.67
N PHE A 144 -4.08 6.75 16.29
CA PHE A 144 -5.12 7.32 17.17
C PHE A 144 -6.34 6.42 17.30
N ALA A 145 -6.30 5.21 16.71
CA ALA A 145 -7.28 4.18 16.99
C ALA A 145 -7.22 3.75 18.46
N ASP A 146 -8.33 3.29 19.02
CA ASP A 146 -8.41 2.84 20.42
C ASP A 146 -7.43 1.70 20.75
N ASP A 147 -7.08 0.90 19.74
CA ASP A 147 -5.97 -0.04 19.74
C ASP A 147 -5.06 0.29 18.54
N ASP A 148 -3.77 0.52 18.76
CA ASP A 148 -2.78 0.78 17.69
C ASP A 148 -2.93 -0.23 16.54
N GLU A 149 -3.57 0.16 15.46
CA GLU A 149 -3.89 -0.72 14.35
C GLU A 149 -2.82 -0.60 13.25
N VAL A 150 -2.26 -1.74 12.88
CA VAL A 150 -1.31 -1.87 11.78
C VAL A 150 -1.88 -2.85 10.77
N GLY A 151 -2.23 -2.36 9.60
CA GLY A 151 -2.72 -3.16 8.50
C GLY A 151 -1.72 -3.31 7.37
N PHE A 152 -1.92 -4.30 6.51
CA PHE A 152 -1.14 -4.45 5.29
C PHE A 152 -2.04 -4.91 4.13
N THR A 153 -1.67 -4.50 2.92
CA THR A 153 -2.32 -4.93 1.67
C THR A 153 -1.27 -5.31 0.63
N LEU A 154 -1.53 -6.40 -0.08
CA LEU A 154 -0.77 -6.80 -1.27
C LEU A 154 -1.75 -6.95 -2.43
N GLY A 155 -1.38 -6.45 -3.62
CA GLY A 155 -2.28 -6.45 -4.75
C GLY A 155 -1.60 -6.50 -6.11
N LEU A 156 -2.43 -6.73 -7.12
CA LEU A 156 -2.07 -6.66 -8.53
C LEU A 156 -3.02 -5.70 -9.24
N GLY A 157 -2.48 -4.79 -10.02
CA GLY A 157 -3.23 -3.78 -10.74
C GLY A 157 -2.90 -3.72 -12.23
N TYR A 158 -3.80 -3.10 -12.96
CA TYR A 158 -3.66 -2.78 -14.38
C TYR A 158 -3.45 -1.28 -14.54
N LEU A 159 -2.39 -0.92 -15.28
CA LEU A 159 -2.00 0.44 -15.59
C LEU A 159 -2.82 1.00 -16.77
N PHE A 160 -3.29 2.24 -16.65
CA PHE A 160 -4.02 2.96 -17.72
C PHE A 160 -3.65 4.43 -17.79
#